data_a40342475dda1278645d79d238377d6b
#
_entry.id   a40342475dda1278645d79d238377d6b
#
_cell.length_a   1.000
_cell.length_b   1.000
_cell.length_c   1.000
_cell.angle_alpha   90.00
_cell.angle_beta   90.00
_cell.angle_gamma   90.00
#
_symmetry.space_group_name_H-M   'P 1'
#
loop_
_entity.id
_entity.type
_entity.pdbx_description
1 polymer ?
#
loop_
_entity_poly.entity_id
_entity_poly.type
_entity_poly.pdbx_seq_one_letter_code
_entity_poly.pdbx_strand_id
1 'polypeptide(L)'
;VLRIAACLEEHFPHSVANAIVNQAKKEGLIHEEEHAEVEYIIAHGIATSLYGKRAIIGSDHFVFEDEKCMIPEEKKELFENLPLQYSHLYLAIDGKLAATICIEDPLRTEAKSVIRKLHKEGFTNIVMMTGDSYRTAEAIAKSVGVDHFYAEVLPEDKADFVQQEKAKGHKVVMIGDGINDSPALSAADVGIAISDGAEIAREIADITVSADDLNEIVTLRMLSGALMKRIHKNYRQIVIFNAGLIALG
;
A
#
# COMPACT_ATOMS: atom_id res chain seq x y z
N VAL A 1 10.98 9.83 23.25
CA VAL A 1 10.46 9.97 21.91
C VAL A 1 9.54 8.81 21.59
N LEU A 2 10.04 7.55 21.51
CA LEU A 2 9.24 6.38 21.14
C LEU A 2 8.01 6.19 22.05
N ARG A 3 8.13 6.43 23.35
CA ARG A 3 7.01 6.40 24.31
C ARG A 3 5.89 7.38 23.93
N ILE A 4 6.26 8.63 23.58
CA ILE A 4 5.30 9.66 23.18
C ILE A 4 4.62 9.26 21.85
N ALA A 5 5.39 8.83 20.87
CA ALA A 5 4.85 8.38 19.59
C ALA A 5 3.89 7.21 19.74
N ALA A 6 4.25 6.21 20.56
CA ALA A 6 3.39 5.05 20.85
C ALA A 6 2.08 5.48 21.53
N CYS A 7 2.15 6.42 22.48
CA CYS A 7 1.00 6.96 23.18
C CYS A 7 0.02 7.65 22.22
N LEU A 8 0.51 8.40 21.23
CA LEU A 8 -0.32 9.09 20.25
C LEU A 8 -0.92 8.11 19.23
N GLU A 9 -0.12 7.17 18.75
CA GLU A 9 -0.50 6.21 17.71
C GLU A 9 -1.42 5.08 18.21
N GLU A 10 -1.48 4.81 19.53
CA GLU A 10 -2.29 3.73 20.09
C GLU A 10 -3.80 3.92 19.86
N HIS A 11 -4.25 5.16 19.72
CA HIS A 11 -5.67 5.49 19.53
C HIS A 11 -6.18 5.22 18.10
N PHE A 12 -5.27 5.11 17.12
CA PHE A 12 -5.62 4.96 15.70
C PHE A 12 -4.83 3.81 15.07
N PRO A 13 -5.24 2.56 15.32
CA PRO A 13 -4.47 1.39 14.90
C PRO A 13 -4.43 1.25 13.38
N HIS A 14 -3.23 1.39 12.81
CA HIS A 14 -2.88 1.06 11.43
C HIS A 14 -1.47 0.42 11.43
N SER A 15 -0.98 -0.05 10.28
CA SER A 15 0.27 -0.81 10.19
C SER A 15 1.46 -0.11 10.85
N VAL A 16 1.65 1.17 10.57
CA VAL A 16 2.71 2.01 11.14
C VAL A 16 2.53 2.21 12.64
N ALA A 17 1.32 2.57 13.09
CA ALA A 17 0.98 2.73 14.49
C ALA A 17 1.27 1.45 15.28
N ASN A 18 0.82 0.31 14.77
CA ASN A 18 1.07 -0.99 15.38
C ASN A 18 2.57 -1.32 15.50
N ALA A 19 3.38 -0.97 14.51
CA ALA A 19 4.83 -1.15 14.56
C ALA A 19 5.46 -0.34 15.70
N ILE A 20 5.07 0.93 15.85
CA ILE A 20 5.56 1.84 16.89
C ILE A 20 5.13 1.35 18.28
N VAL A 21 3.85 1.04 18.45
CA VAL A 21 3.30 0.56 19.74
C VAL A 21 3.93 -0.78 20.13
N ASN A 22 4.10 -1.70 19.19
CA ASN A 22 4.74 -2.98 19.46
C ASN A 22 6.22 -2.82 19.84
N GLN A 23 6.94 -1.91 19.19
CA GLN A 23 8.33 -1.64 19.53
C GLN A 23 8.45 -1.00 20.93
N ALA A 24 7.58 -0.06 21.27
CA ALA A 24 7.54 0.52 22.62
C ALA A 24 7.26 -0.53 23.69
N LYS A 25 6.33 -1.46 23.43
CA LYS A 25 6.03 -2.60 24.32
C LYS A 25 7.23 -3.53 24.49
N LYS A 26 7.95 -3.84 23.40
CA LYS A 26 9.18 -4.68 23.46
C LYS A 26 10.30 -4.05 24.29
N GLU A 27 10.40 -2.72 24.26
CA GLU A 27 11.36 -1.94 25.04
C GLU A 27 10.89 -1.68 26.49
N GLY A 28 9.71 -2.18 26.88
CA GLY A 28 9.15 -1.99 28.20
C GLY A 28 8.77 -0.56 28.53
N LEU A 29 8.51 0.25 27.51
CA LEU A 29 8.09 1.64 27.66
C LEU A 29 6.61 1.69 27.99
N ILE A 30 6.29 1.65 29.28
CA ILE A 30 4.94 1.85 29.79
C ILE A 30 4.63 3.35 29.76
N HIS A 31 3.47 3.72 29.25
CA HIS A 31 2.99 5.10 29.29
C HIS A 31 1.64 5.15 30.01
N GLU A 32 1.45 6.18 30.82
CA GLU A 32 0.16 6.66 31.23
C GLU A 32 -0.30 7.69 30.20
N GLU A 33 -1.59 7.87 29.99
CA GLU A 33 -2.11 8.90 29.09
C GLU A 33 -1.68 10.29 29.58
N GLU A 34 -0.69 10.86 28.93
CA GLU A 34 -0.08 12.14 29.29
C GLU A 34 -0.52 13.29 28.36
N HIS A 35 -1.51 13.05 27.50
CA HIS A 35 -1.97 14.02 26.50
C HIS A 35 -3.46 14.39 26.74
N ALA A 36 -3.83 15.54 26.18
CA ALA A 36 -5.22 15.97 26.08
C ALA A 36 -5.93 15.17 24.97
N GLU A 37 -7.17 15.55 24.68
CA GLU A 37 -7.94 14.97 23.57
C GLU A 37 -7.12 14.94 22.27
N VAL A 38 -7.11 13.80 21.60
CA VAL A 38 -6.33 13.55 20.38
C VAL A 38 -7.20 13.88 19.19
N GLU A 39 -6.76 14.77 18.34
CA GLU A 39 -7.39 15.10 17.06
C GLU A 39 -6.74 14.28 15.94
N TYR A 40 -7.51 13.41 15.30
CA TYR A 40 -7.08 12.67 14.13
C TYR A 40 -7.37 13.46 12.85
N ILE A 41 -6.33 13.72 12.08
CA ILE A 41 -6.44 14.40 10.78
C ILE A 41 -6.33 13.33 9.70
N ILE A 42 -7.48 13.02 9.09
CA ILE A 42 -7.62 11.92 8.12
C ILE A 42 -6.53 11.99 7.04
N ALA A 43 -5.84 10.88 6.82
CA ALA A 43 -4.76 10.67 5.86
C ALA A 43 -3.48 11.50 6.09
N HIS A 44 -3.40 12.33 7.15
CA HIS A 44 -2.27 13.23 7.38
C HIS A 44 -1.48 12.91 8.65
N GLY A 45 -2.18 12.72 9.78
CA GLY A 45 -1.51 12.46 11.05
C GLY A 45 -2.39 12.73 12.26
N ILE A 46 -1.73 12.93 13.40
CA ILE A 46 -2.36 13.12 14.70
C ILE A 46 -1.85 14.43 15.30
N ALA A 47 -2.77 15.24 15.84
CA ALA A 47 -2.46 16.43 16.61
C ALA A 47 -3.02 16.29 18.02
N THR A 48 -2.28 16.80 19.03
CA THR A 48 -2.72 16.86 20.43
C THR A 48 -1.99 17.95 21.18
N SER A 49 -2.35 18.12 22.45
CA SER A 49 -1.60 18.95 23.41
C SER A 49 -0.89 18.06 24.42
N LEU A 50 0.43 18.14 24.45
CA LEU A 50 1.30 17.42 25.37
C LEU A 50 1.95 18.42 26.33
N TYR A 51 1.63 18.35 27.62
CA TYR A 51 2.10 19.30 28.64
C TYR A 51 1.86 20.77 28.29
N GLY A 52 0.72 21.07 27.66
CA GLY A 52 0.35 22.43 27.24
C GLY A 52 1.05 22.90 25.96
N LYS A 53 1.80 22.06 25.27
CA LYS A 53 2.42 22.33 23.96
C LYS A 53 1.74 21.53 22.88
N ARG A 54 1.56 22.12 21.70
CA ARG A 54 1.03 21.40 20.54
C ARG A 54 2.04 20.35 20.11
N ALA A 55 1.62 19.11 20.07
CA ALA A 55 2.39 17.98 19.57
C ALA A 55 1.66 17.39 18.36
N ILE A 56 2.39 17.13 17.29
CA ILE A 56 1.88 16.50 16.07
C ILE A 56 2.78 15.35 15.65
N ILE A 57 2.18 14.32 15.09
CA ILE A 57 2.88 13.19 14.52
C ILE A 57 2.23 12.82 13.19
N GLY A 58 3.02 12.64 12.12
CA GLY A 58 2.48 12.35 10.81
C GLY A 58 3.52 12.33 9.69
N SER A 59 3.03 12.40 8.44
CA SER A 59 3.85 12.45 7.24
C SER A 59 4.68 13.74 7.14
N ASP A 60 5.64 13.77 6.21
CA ASP A 60 6.41 14.97 5.88
C ASP A 60 5.53 16.12 5.40
N HIS A 61 4.60 15.84 4.48
CA HIS A 61 3.62 16.82 4.00
C HIS A 61 2.86 17.46 5.16
N PHE A 62 2.28 16.65 6.05
CA PHE A 62 1.52 17.14 7.19
C PHE A 62 2.37 18.00 8.13
N VAL A 63 3.55 17.51 8.51
CA VAL A 63 4.39 18.21 9.51
C VAL A 63 5.04 19.47 8.95
N PHE A 64 5.51 19.44 7.69
CA PHE A 64 6.31 20.54 7.13
C PHE A 64 5.55 21.44 6.17
N GLU A 65 4.54 20.96 5.46
CA GLU A 65 3.76 21.78 4.52
C GLU A 65 2.48 22.32 5.13
N ASP A 66 1.68 21.47 5.80
CA ASP A 66 0.42 21.89 6.42
C ASP A 66 0.67 22.65 7.73
N GLU A 67 1.36 22.03 8.67
CA GLU A 67 1.64 22.58 10.01
C GLU A 67 2.89 23.49 10.06
N LYS A 68 3.65 23.58 8.97
CA LYS A 68 4.82 24.46 8.79
C LYS A 68 5.86 24.37 9.90
N CYS A 69 6.07 23.19 10.44
CA CYS A 69 7.06 22.97 11.47
C CYS A 69 8.48 23.14 10.94
N MET A 70 9.34 23.69 11.78
CA MET A 70 10.74 23.97 11.42
C MET A 70 11.64 22.80 11.83
N ILE A 71 12.64 22.52 10.99
CA ILE A 71 13.72 21.61 11.32
C ILE A 71 14.81 22.43 12.04
N PRO A 72 15.15 22.11 13.32
CA PRO A 72 16.24 22.77 14.01
C PRO A 72 17.56 22.63 13.27
N GLU A 73 18.38 23.68 13.22
CA GLU A 73 19.67 23.68 12.50
C GLU A 73 20.55 22.49 12.88
N GLU A 74 20.61 22.16 14.17
CA GLU A 74 21.36 21.04 14.71
C GLU A 74 20.90 19.65 14.23
N LYS A 75 19.69 19.55 13.65
CA LYS A 75 19.10 18.30 13.14
C LYS A 75 19.07 18.22 11.62
N LYS A 76 19.41 19.29 10.91
CA LYS A 76 19.34 19.34 9.44
C LYS A 76 20.18 18.24 8.78
N GLU A 77 21.42 18.08 9.22
CA GLU A 77 22.32 17.07 8.66
C GLU A 77 21.79 15.65 8.86
N LEU A 78 21.22 15.35 10.04
CA LEU A 78 20.58 14.06 10.31
C LEU A 78 19.33 13.86 9.46
N PHE A 79 18.52 14.90 9.27
CA PHE A 79 17.32 14.86 8.46
C PHE A 79 17.63 14.62 6.97
N GLU A 80 18.64 15.29 6.43
CA GLU A 80 19.06 15.12 5.03
C GLU A 80 19.65 13.73 4.76
N ASN A 81 20.24 13.09 5.77
CA ASN A 81 20.84 11.77 5.68
C ASN A 81 19.93 10.61 6.16
N LEU A 82 18.63 10.84 6.31
CA LEU A 82 17.69 9.77 6.66
C LEU A 82 17.74 8.64 5.64
N PRO A 83 17.74 7.37 6.08
CA PRO A 83 17.78 6.21 5.19
C PRO A 83 16.53 6.16 4.32
N LEU A 84 16.71 6.17 2.99
CA LEU A 84 15.62 6.23 2.00
C LEU A 84 14.74 4.98 1.94
N GLN A 85 15.26 3.86 2.42
CA GLN A 85 14.55 2.58 2.40
C GLN A 85 13.50 2.44 3.51
N TYR A 86 13.46 3.36 4.47
CA TYR A 86 12.50 3.35 5.57
C TYR A 86 11.36 4.32 5.32
N SER A 87 10.17 3.95 5.76
CA SER A 87 9.08 4.91 5.92
C SER A 87 9.38 5.82 7.11
N HIS A 88 9.10 7.11 6.96
CA HIS A 88 9.41 8.11 7.97
C HIS A 88 8.15 8.69 8.58
N LEU A 89 8.09 8.72 9.90
CA LEU A 89 7.07 9.40 10.65
C LEU A 89 7.73 10.52 11.49
N TYR A 90 7.19 11.71 11.39
CA TYR A 90 7.78 12.90 12.01
C TYR A 90 6.99 13.33 13.23
N LEU A 91 7.67 13.46 14.36
CA LEU A 91 7.11 14.01 15.59
C LEU A 91 7.61 15.44 15.76
N ALA A 92 6.71 16.40 15.78
CA ALA A 92 7.03 17.80 16.08
C ALA A 92 6.32 18.25 17.35
N ILE A 93 6.99 19.10 18.12
CA ILE A 93 6.48 19.67 19.37
C ILE A 93 6.73 21.18 19.31
N ASP A 94 5.68 21.96 19.55
CA ASP A 94 5.72 23.42 19.59
C ASP A 94 6.30 24.01 18.27
N GLY A 95 5.87 23.46 17.13
CA GLY A 95 6.27 23.89 15.79
C GLY A 95 7.70 23.52 15.38
N LYS A 96 8.38 22.62 16.11
CA LYS A 96 9.74 22.19 15.81
C LYS A 96 9.84 20.67 15.74
N LEU A 97 10.58 20.16 14.77
CA LEU A 97 10.88 18.74 14.65
C LEU A 97 11.60 18.22 15.89
N ALA A 98 10.93 17.41 16.68
CA ALA A 98 11.47 16.77 17.87
C ALA A 98 12.22 15.47 17.52
N ALA A 99 11.64 14.65 16.63
CA ALA A 99 12.24 13.39 16.20
C ALA A 99 11.68 12.91 14.87
N THR A 100 12.45 12.07 14.18
CA THR A 100 12.00 11.24 13.07
C THR A 100 12.04 9.78 13.51
N ILE A 101 10.99 9.05 13.22
CA ILE A 101 10.86 7.62 13.50
C ILE A 101 11.00 6.93 12.15
N CYS A 102 12.07 6.15 11.98
CA CYS A 102 12.29 5.35 10.79
C CYS A 102 11.66 3.98 11.01
N ILE A 103 10.74 3.62 10.15
CA ILE A 103 9.99 2.36 10.21
C ILE A 103 10.49 1.48 9.10
N GLU A 104 11.05 0.34 9.47
CA GLU A 104 11.47 -0.66 8.52
C GLU A 104 10.23 -1.45 8.07
N ASP A 105 9.84 -1.24 6.82
CA ASP A 105 8.88 -2.09 6.12
C ASP A 105 9.65 -2.83 5.03
N PRO A 106 10.19 -4.02 5.35
CA PRO A 106 11.06 -4.73 4.43
C PRO A 106 10.27 -5.17 3.21
N LEU A 107 10.77 -4.78 2.04
CA LEU A 107 10.24 -5.29 0.78
C LEU A 107 10.25 -6.82 0.79
N ARG A 108 9.16 -7.40 0.33
CA ARG A 108 9.06 -8.85 0.14
C ARG A 108 10.17 -9.30 -0.81
N THR A 109 10.91 -10.30 -0.40
CA THR A 109 12.08 -10.80 -1.16
C THR A 109 11.74 -11.26 -2.56
N GLU A 110 10.52 -11.77 -2.75
CA GLU A 110 9.99 -12.24 -4.02
C GLU A 110 9.46 -11.13 -4.93
N ALA A 111 9.19 -9.91 -4.43
CA ALA A 111 8.50 -8.84 -5.17
C ALA A 111 9.10 -8.59 -6.56
N LYS A 112 10.41 -8.37 -6.64
CA LYS A 112 11.11 -8.15 -7.92
C LYS A 112 10.97 -9.32 -8.89
N SER A 113 10.97 -10.54 -8.37
CA SER A 113 10.83 -11.74 -9.20
C SER A 113 9.41 -11.88 -9.73
N VAL A 114 8.42 -11.54 -8.90
CA VAL A 114 7.00 -11.55 -9.24
C VAL A 114 6.70 -10.54 -10.33
N ILE A 115 7.14 -9.29 -10.22
CA ILE A 115 6.98 -8.27 -11.26
C ILE A 115 7.51 -8.77 -12.62
N ARG A 116 8.72 -9.34 -12.64
CA ARG A 116 9.29 -9.91 -13.89
C ARG A 116 8.48 -11.07 -14.45
N LYS A 117 7.90 -11.92 -13.58
CA LYS A 117 7.05 -13.04 -14.00
C LYS A 117 5.72 -12.54 -14.57
N LEU A 118 5.12 -11.52 -13.96
CA LEU A 118 3.88 -10.92 -14.45
C LEU A 118 4.05 -10.31 -15.84
N HIS A 119 5.16 -9.62 -16.12
CA HIS A 119 5.48 -9.18 -17.48
C HIS A 119 5.55 -10.34 -18.49
N LYS A 120 6.18 -11.47 -18.11
CA LYS A 120 6.23 -12.68 -18.98
C LYS A 120 4.84 -13.28 -19.22
N GLU A 121 3.92 -13.15 -18.26
CA GLU A 121 2.55 -13.60 -18.37
C GLU A 121 1.62 -12.60 -19.10
N GLY A 122 2.18 -11.51 -19.65
CA GLY A 122 1.52 -10.58 -20.56
C GLY A 122 0.97 -9.32 -19.93
N PHE A 123 1.34 -8.99 -18.70
CA PHE A 123 1.08 -7.66 -18.16
C PHE A 123 2.05 -6.66 -18.81
N THR A 124 1.50 -5.65 -19.48
CA THR A 124 2.27 -4.67 -20.28
C THR A 124 2.65 -3.44 -19.49
N ASN A 125 1.93 -3.15 -18.41
CA ASN A 125 2.14 -1.98 -17.57
C ASN A 125 1.83 -2.35 -16.12
N ILE A 126 2.82 -2.31 -15.25
CA ILE A 126 2.69 -2.59 -13.81
C ILE A 126 2.96 -1.30 -13.06
N VAL A 127 1.96 -0.84 -12.33
CA VAL A 127 1.95 0.46 -11.64
C VAL A 127 1.90 0.23 -10.14
N MET A 128 2.73 0.95 -9.40
CA MET A 128 2.67 1.02 -7.95
C MET A 128 2.00 2.32 -7.51
N MET A 129 1.02 2.24 -6.64
CA MET A 129 0.37 3.40 -6.01
C MET A 129 0.53 3.27 -4.49
N THR A 130 1.06 4.30 -3.86
CA THR A 130 1.32 4.33 -2.41
C THR A 130 0.99 5.68 -1.81
N GLY A 131 0.61 5.70 -0.54
CA GLY A 131 0.50 6.92 0.26
C GLY A 131 1.84 7.43 0.81
N ASP A 132 2.95 6.70 0.58
CA ASP A 132 4.27 7.11 1.01
C ASP A 132 4.78 8.34 0.26
N SER A 133 5.79 9.01 0.84
CA SER A 133 6.45 10.15 0.19
C SER A 133 7.06 9.76 -1.16
N TYR A 134 7.13 10.73 -2.08
CA TYR A 134 7.72 10.53 -3.40
C TYR A 134 9.10 9.87 -3.33
N ARG A 135 9.94 10.30 -2.39
CA ARG A 135 11.31 9.80 -2.21
C ARG A 135 11.35 8.31 -1.87
N THR A 136 10.49 7.87 -0.95
CA THR A 136 10.35 6.47 -0.54
C THR A 136 9.79 5.63 -1.70
N ALA A 137 8.71 6.11 -2.31
CA ALA A 137 8.06 5.43 -3.43
C ALA A 137 9.01 5.23 -4.62
N GLU A 138 9.82 6.23 -4.97
CA GLU A 138 10.82 6.13 -6.04
C GLU A 138 11.87 5.05 -5.74
N ALA A 139 12.38 5.01 -4.51
CA ALA A 139 13.38 4.02 -4.10
C ALA A 139 12.81 2.58 -4.18
N ILE A 140 11.59 2.39 -3.71
CA ILE A 140 10.88 1.11 -3.78
C ILE A 140 10.61 0.71 -5.23
N ALA A 141 10.04 1.61 -6.04
CA ALA A 141 9.72 1.35 -7.44
C ALA A 141 10.94 0.90 -8.25
N LYS A 142 12.08 1.59 -8.09
CA LYS A 142 13.36 1.21 -8.69
C LYS A 142 13.84 -0.16 -8.22
N SER A 143 13.65 -0.49 -6.95
CA SER A 143 14.08 -1.76 -6.36
C SER A 143 13.29 -2.94 -6.92
N VAL A 144 11.95 -2.84 -6.98
CA VAL A 144 11.08 -3.91 -7.43
C VAL A 144 10.96 -3.98 -8.95
N GLY A 145 11.15 -2.86 -9.66
CA GLY A 145 11.17 -2.78 -11.12
C GLY A 145 9.78 -2.70 -11.73
N VAL A 146 8.88 -1.93 -11.14
CA VAL A 146 7.60 -1.54 -11.76
C VAL A 146 7.82 -0.52 -12.88
N ASP A 147 6.86 -0.41 -13.81
CA ASP A 147 6.97 0.50 -14.96
C ASP A 147 6.72 1.95 -14.57
N HIS A 148 5.75 2.17 -13.68
CA HIS A 148 5.38 3.49 -13.18
C HIS A 148 5.07 3.43 -11.68
N PHE A 149 5.18 4.56 -11.00
CA PHE A 149 4.73 4.70 -9.64
C PHE A 149 4.05 6.06 -9.42
N TYR A 150 3.12 6.09 -8.46
CA TYR A 150 2.48 7.28 -7.94
C TYR A 150 2.61 7.28 -6.43
N ALA A 151 3.12 8.37 -5.90
CA ALA A 151 3.33 8.60 -4.47
C ALA A 151 2.24 9.53 -3.92
N GLU A 152 2.07 9.54 -2.60
CA GLU A 152 1.15 10.45 -1.89
C GLU A 152 -0.31 10.34 -2.38
N VAL A 153 -0.69 9.12 -2.81
CA VAL A 153 -1.99 8.83 -3.41
C VAL A 153 -3.01 8.54 -2.32
N LEU A 154 -4.11 9.27 -2.33
CA LEU A 154 -5.24 9.01 -1.44
C LEU A 154 -6.07 7.80 -1.92
N PRO A 155 -6.83 7.13 -1.03
CA PRO A 155 -7.65 5.99 -1.42
C PRO A 155 -8.64 6.26 -2.57
N GLU A 156 -9.27 7.44 -2.60
CA GLU A 156 -10.15 7.88 -3.67
C GLU A 156 -9.45 8.05 -5.00
N ASP A 157 -8.24 8.60 -5.02
CA ASP A 157 -7.46 8.83 -6.24
C ASP A 157 -7.07 7.50 -6.91
N LYS A 158 -6.87 6.44 -6.13
CA LYS A 158 -6.60 5.09 -6.66
C LYS A 158 -7.78 4.59 -7.51
N ALA A 159 -9.01 4.81 -7.06
CA ALA A 159 -10.21 4.41 -7.80
C ALA A 159 -10.36 5.22 -9.10
N ASP A 160 -10.11 6.52 -9.02
CA ASP A 160 -10.15 7.41 -10.20
C ASP A 160 -9.10 7.02 -11.23
N PHE A 161 -7.89 6.69 -10.80
CA PHE A 161 -6.83 6.18 -11.69
C PHE A 161 -7.27 4.91 -12.41
N VAL A 162 -7.85 3.94 -11.70
CA VAL A 162 -8.38 2.71 -12.29
C VAL A 162 -9.44 3.01 -13.35
N GLN A 163 -10.38 3.92 -13.06
CA GLN A 163 -11.42 4.31 -14.01
C GLN A 163 -10.84 4.99 -15.26
N GLN A 164 -9.84 5.85 -15.10
CA GLN A 164 -9.17 6.52 -16.22
C GLN A 164 -8.45 5.50 -17.12
N GLU A 165 -7.77 4.51 -16.57
CA GLU A 165 -7.11 3.46 -17.35
C GLU A 165 -8.13 2.60 -18.11
N LYS A 166 -9.26 2.27 -17.50
CA LYS A 166 -10.37 1.57 -18.18
C LYS A 166 -10.98 2.41 -19.29
N ALA A 167 -11.14 3.72 -19.10
CA ALA A 167 -11.64 4.63 -20.13
C ALA A 167 -10.71 4.71 -21.35
N LYS A 168 -9.41 4.47 -21.19
CA LYS A 168 -8.43 4.34 -22.29
C LYS A 168 -8.53 2.98 -23.02
N GLY A 169 -9.41 2.07 -22.56
CA GLY A 169 -9.59 0.73 -23.12
C GLY A 169 -8.65 -0.34 -22.54
N HIS A 170 -7.92 -0.03 -21.49
CA HIS A 170 -7.07 -1.00 -20.80
C HIS A 170 -7.91 -1.96 -19.95
N LYS A 171 -7.44 -3.18 -19.80
CA LYS A 171 -7.95 -4.14 -18.81
C LYS A 171 -7.12 -4.00 -17.55
N VAL A 172 -7.76 -3.64 -16.45
CA VAL A 172 -7.11 -3.30 -15.19
C VAL A 172 -7.32 -4.40 -14.17
N VAL A 173 -6.22 -4.90 -13.62
CA VAL A 173 -6.19 -5.75 -12.42
C VAL A 173 -5.69 -4.89 -11.27
N MET A 174 -6.50 -4.71 -10.25
CA MET A 174 -6.11 -4.02 -9.02
C MET A 174 -5.76 -5.04 -7.94
N ILE A 175 -4.64 -4.80 -7.26
CA ILE A 175 -4.17 -5.63 -6.15
C ILE A 175 -4.00 -4.74 -4.94
N GLY A 176 -4.58 -5.12 -3.80
CA GLY A 176 -4.51 -4.32 -2.58
C GLY A 176 -4.79 -5.13 -1.32
N ASP A 177 -4.71 -4.51 -0.15
CA ASP A 177 -4.99 -5.13 1.15
C ASP A 177 -6.50 -5.25 1.48
N GLY A 178 -7.35 -4.60 0.70
CA GLY A 178 -8.80 -4.68 0.77
C GLY A 178 -9.48 -3.66 1.67
N ILE A 179 -8.81 -3.05 2.62
CA ILE A 179 -9.42 -2.08 3.54
C ILE A 179 -9.42 -0.69 2.91
N ASN A 180 -8.25 -0.16 2.64
CA ASN A 180 -8.09 1.19 2.06
C ASN A 180 -8.25 1.19 0.54
N ASP A 181 -8.07 0.05 -0.11
CA ASP A 181 -8.12 -0.10 -1.56
C ASP A 181 -9.49 -0.55 -2.08
N SER A 182 -10.50 -0.68 -1.20
CA SER A 182 -11.84 -1.16 -1.54
C SER A 182 -12.49 -0.47 -2.73
N PRO A 183 -12.47 0.88 -2.84
CA PRO A 183 -13.02 1.57 -4.01
C PRO A 183 -12.29 1.23 -5.31
N ALA A 184 -10.96 1.12 -5.27
CA ALA A 184 -10.13 0.80 -6.43
C ALA A 184 -10.29 -0.66 -6.86
N LEU A 185 -10.37 -1.60 -5.90
CA LEU A 185 -10.64 -3.02 -6.15
C LEU A 185 -11.99 -3.21 -6.88
N SER A 186 -13.03 -2.53 -6.38
CA SER A 186 -14.37 -2.58 -7.01
C SER A 186 -14.42 -1.92 -8.38
N ALA A 187 -13.62 -0.90 -8.63
CA ALA A 187 -13.57 -0.19 -9.92
C ALA A 187 -12.85 -0.97 -11.01
N ALA A 188 -11.94 -1.88 -10.66
CA ALA A 188 -11.11 -2.65 -11.60
C ALA A 188 -11.93 -3.64 -12.46
N ASP A 189 -11.33 -4.21 -13.51
CA ASP A 189 -11.91 -5.35 -14.23
C ASP A 189 -11.73 -6.65 -13.42
N VAL A 190 -10.69 -6.72 -12.59
CA VAL A 190 -10.46 -7.78 -11.61
C VAL A 190 -9.82 -7.16 -10.37
N GLY A 191 -10.48 -7.26 -9.23
CA GLY A 191 -9.95 -6.90 -7.92
C GLY A 191 -9.37 -8.11 -7.19
N ILE A 192 -8.11 -8.04 -6.78
CA ILE A 192 -7.44 -9.09 -6.01
C ILE A 192 -7.06 -8.53 -4.63
N ALA A 193 -7.65 -9.07 -3.58
CA ALA A 193 -7.26 -8.74 -2.22
C ALA A 193 -6.17 -9.68 -1.71
N ILE A 194 -5.12 -9.10 -1.13
CA ILE A 194 -4.08 -9.84 -0.41
C ILE A 194 -4.39 -9.68 1.09
N SER A 195 -4.90 -10.72 1.73
CA SER A 195 -5.35 -10.59 3.11
C SER A 195 -5.23 -11.89 3.90
N ASP A 196 -4.76 -11.76 5.13
CA ASP A 196 -4.73 -12.85 6.12
C ASP A 196 -6.07 -13.04 6.87
N GLY A 197 -7.20 -12.66 6.27
CA GLY A 197 -8.51 -12.95 6.83
C GLY A 197 -9.46 -11.77 7.09
N ALA A 198 -9.18 -10.58 6.58
CA ALA A 198 -10.14 -9.48 6.69
C ALA A 198 -11.43 -9.84 5.92
N GLU A 199 -12.54 -9.99 6.63
CA GLU A 199 -13.85 -10.31 6.06
C GLU A 199 -14.26 -9.32 4.97
N ILE A 200 -13.94 -8.04 5.17
CA ILE A 200 -14.25 -6.94 4.24
C ILE A 200 -13.56 -7.14 2.88
N ALA A 201 -12.32 -7.61 2.87
CA ALA A 201 -11.59 -7.87 1.63
C ALA A 201 -12.25 -8.96 0.78
N ARG A 202 -12.86 -9.97 1.42
CA ARG A 202 -13.56 -11.08 0.75
C ARG A 202 -14.89 -10.67 0.13
N GLU A 203 -15.53 -9.64 0.66
CA GLU A 203 -16.83 -9.16 0.14
C GLU A 203 -16.65 -8.25 -1.07
N ILE A 204 -15.49 -7.59 -1.22
CA ILE A 204 -15.28 -6.53 -2.20
C ILE A 204 -14.44 -7.01 -3.39
N ALA A 205 -13.46 -7.87 -3.15
CA ALA A 205 -12.57 -8.38 -4.19
C ALA A 205 -13.16 -9.58 -4.93
N ASP A 206 -12.90 -9.66 -6.25
CA ASP A 206 -13.27 -10.83 -7.05
C ASP A 206 -12.48 -12.07 -6.64
N ILE A 207 -11.25 -11.86 -6.16
CA ILE A 207 -10.32 -12.93 -5.77
C ILE A 207 -9.60 -12.52 -4.50
N THR A 208 -9.46 -13.46 -3.57
CA THR A 208 -8.62 -13.29 -2.37
C THR A 208 -7.45 -14.28 -2.44
N VAL A 209 -6.24 -13.79 -2.23
CA VAL A 209 -5.02 -14.59 -2.13
C VAL A 209 -4.41 -14.45 -0.74
N SER A 210 -3.66 -15.45 -0.29
CA SER A 210 -2.95 -15.38 0.99
C SER A 210 -1.89 -14.28 0.95
N ALA A 211 -1.70 -13.61 2.09
CA ALA A 211 -0.68 -12.58 2.23
C ALA A 211 0.76 -13.15 2.26
N ASP A 212 0.94 -14.45 2.40
CA ASP A 212 2.26 -15.04 2.65
C ASP A 212 3.17 -15.07 1.42
N ASP A 213 2.62 -15.18 0.20
CA ASP A 213 3.42 -15.32 -1.02
C ASP A 213 2.80 -14.63 -2.24
N LEU A 214 3.44 -13.57 -2.73
CA LEU A 214 3.03 -12.86 -3.95
C LEU A 214 3.10 -13.74 -5.22
N ASN A 215 3.80 -14.88 -5.21
CA ASN A 215 3.81 -15.79 -6.36
C ASN A 215 2.44 -16.41 -6.62
N GLU A 216 1.51 -16.39 -5.66
CA GLU A 216 0.13 -16.82 -5.89
C GLU A 216 -0.55 -16.06 -7.02
N ILE A 217 -0.25 -14.75 -7.14
CA ILE A 217 -0.78 -13.90 -8.24
C ILE A 217 -0.28 -14.41 -9.61
N VAL A 218 0.99 -14.78 -9.69
CA VAL A 218 1.57 -15.35 -10.92
C VAL A 218 0.93 -16.70 -11.23
N THR A 219 0.77 -17.54 -10.21
CA THR A 219 0.12 -18.86 -10.34
C THR A 219 -1.33 -18.71 -10.82
N LEU A 220 -2.08 -17.78 -10.24
CA LEU A 220 -3.44 -17.45 -10.65
C LEU A 220 -3.49 -17.06 -12.14
N ARG A 221 -2.59 -16.21 -12.60
CA ARG A 221 -2.52 -15.78 -14.00
C ARG A 221 -2.19 -16.95 -14.93
N MET A 222 -1.24 -17.80 -14.57
CA MET A 222 -0.88 -19.00 -15.33
C MET A 222 -2.06 -19.98 -15.44
N LEU A 223 -2.75 -20.24 -14.32
CA LEU A 223 -3.94 -21.11 -14.27
C LEU A 223 -5.06 -20.57 -15.16
N SER A 224 -5.35 -19.27 -15.05
CA SER A 224 -6.33 -18.58 -15.90
C SER A 224 -5.99 -18.75 -17.39
N GLY A 225 -4.73 -18.54 -17.76
CA GLY A 225 -4.26 -18.74 -19.13
C GLY A 225 -4.40 -20.19 -19.63
N ALA A 226 -4.05 -21.15 -18.79
CA ALA A 226 -4.19 -22.59 -19.11
C ALA A 226 -5.67 -22.98 -19.27
N LEU A 227 -6.55 -22.49 -18.40
CA LEU A 227 -7.99 -22.71 -18.45
C LEU A 227 -8.56 -22.17 -19.77
N MET A 228 -8.24 -20.94 -20.14
CA MET A 228 -8.71 -20.34 -21.39
C MET A 228 -8.24 -21.11 -22.64
N LYS A 229 -6.98 -21.56 -22.66
CA LYS A 229 -6.47 -22.42 -23.72
C LYS A 229 -7.27 -23.73 -23.83
N ARG A 230 -7.64 -24.35 -22.70
CA ARG A 230 -8.45 -25.57 -22.66
C ARG A 230 -9.87 -25.31 -23.15
N ILE A 231 -10.49 -24.20 -22.72
CA ILE A 231 -11.83 -23.83 -23.19
C ILE A 231 -11.84 -23.64 -24.70
N HIS A 232 -10.90 -22.87 -25.26
CA HIS A 232 -10.80 -22.67 -26.71
C HIS A 232 -10.54 -23.97 -27.46
N LYS A 233 -9.71 -24.87 -26.93
CA LYS A 233 -9.47 -26.18 -27.54
C LYS A 233 -10.76 -27.02 -27.58
N ASN A 234 -11.49 -27.10 -26.47
CA ASN A 234 -12.74 -27.85 -26.37
C ASN A 234 -13.79 -27.26 -27.32
N TYR A 235 -13.96 -25.93 -27.32
CA TYR A 235 -14.88 -25.25 -28.22
C TYR A 235 -14.58 -25.55 -29.69
N ARG A 236 -13.31 -25.46 -30.09
CA ARG A 236 -12.89 -25.79 -31.46
C ARG A 236 -13.20 -27.25 -31.82
N GLN A 237 -12.99 -28.20 -30.91
CA GLN A 237 -13.32 -29.61 -31.12
C GLN A 237 -14.83 -29.81 -31.33
N ILE A 238 -15.67 -29.18 -30.52
CA ILE A 238 -17.14 -29.25 -30.64
C ILE A 238 -17.58 -28.70 -31.99
N VAL A 239 -17.06 -27.53 -32.41
CA VAL A 239 -17.41 -26.90 -33.69
C VAL A 239 -17.00 -27.80 -34.85
N ILE A 240 -15.79 -28.35 -34.85
CA ILE A 240 -15.31 -29.26 -35.92
C ILE A 240 -16.15 -30.52 -35.97
N PHE A 241 -16.45 -31.11 -34.83
CA PHE A 241 -17.26 -32.35 -34.77
C PHE A 241 -18.68 -32.11 -35.30
N ASN A 242 -19.35 -31.06 -34.87
CA ASN A 242 -20.70 -30.74 -35.34
C ASN A 242 -20.73 -30.38 -36.83
N ALA A 243 -19.74 -29.58 -37.30
CA ALA A 243 -19.63 -29.28 -38.73
C ALA A 243 -19.39 -30.56 -39.56
N GLY A 244 -18.60 -31.50 -39.07
CA GLY A 244 -18.38 -32.79 -39.70
C GLY A 244 -19.65 -33.63 -39.79
N LEU A 245 -20.46 -33.69 -38.74
CA LEU A 245 -21.76 -34.39 -38.75
C LEU A 245 -22.73 -33.75 -39.75
N ILE A 246 -22.81 -32.45 -39.84
CA ILE A 246 -23.68 -31.75 -40.81
C ILE A 246 -23.22 -31.99 -42.24
N ALA A 247 -21.91 -32.14 -42.48
CA ALA A 247 -21.39 -32.37 -43.82
C ALA A 247 -21.53 -33.84 -44.28
N LEU A 248 -21.68 -34.79 -43.36
CA LEU A 248 -21.77 -36.23 -43.65
C LEU A 248 -23.23 -36.76 -43.63
N GLY A 249 -24.17 -36.02 -43.05
CA GLY A 249 -25.61 -36.35 -43.03
C GLY A 249 -26.36 -35.60 -44.11
#